data_f95d6907e00ca6aec5f57c7ab53f8784
#
_entry.id   f95d6907e00ca6aec5f57c7ab53f8784
#
_cell.length_a   1.000
_cell.length_b   1.000
_cell.length_c   1.000
_cell.angle_alpha   90.00
_cell.angle_beta   90.00
_cell.angle_gamma   90.00
#
_symmetry.space_group_name_H-M   'P 1'
#
loop_
_entity.id
_entity.type
_entity.pdbx_description
1 polymer ?
#
loop_
_entity_poly.entity_id
_entity_poly.type
_entity_poly.pdbx_seq_one_letter_code
_entity_poly.pdbx_strand_id
1 'polypeptide(L)'
;RQLYEKGTALNFLALLVAPPEPDFADLGDAAFGVIGPSQWEPLAAYTPESAQAAGLPWFGPASDEFVSAYKAAYNEEPSYHSAGGYAAGLILQKAIIDADSTDPEAIKAALDAMDVLTFYGRVKFETSPEAHGLQIGHSMVYIQWQRDEAGGLVKQVVWPEEGATAQSIYPLR
;
A
#
# COMPACT_ATOMS: atom_id res chain seq x y z
N ARG A 1 -8.16 -15.64 15.48
CA ARG A 1 -7.65 -16.61 16.45
C ARG A 1 -8.75 -17.53 16.96
N GLN A 2 -9.85 -17.00 17.54
CA GLN A 2 -10.95 -17.83 18.09
C GLN A 2 -11.57 -18.81 17.09
N LEU A 3 -11.71 -18.43 15.82
CA LEU A 3 -12.23 -19.32 14.77
C LEU A 3 -11.29 -20.49 14.52
N TYR A 4 -9.99 -20.22 14.48
CA TYR A 4 -8.95 -21.24 14.34
C TYR A 4 -8.94 -22.22 15.54
N GLU A 5 -8.93 -21.68 16.76
CA GLU A 5 -8.93 -22.47 18.01
C GLU A 5 -10.17 -23.38 18.15
N LYS A 6 -11.30 -22.95 17.59
CA LYS A 6 -12.54 -23.75 17.57
C LYS A 6 -12.60 -24.75 16.41
N GLY A 7 -11.59 -24.79 15.56
CA GLY A 7 -11.59 -25.66 14.37
C GLY A 7 -12.72 -25.34 13.39
N THR A 8 -13.15 -24.07 13.31
CA THR A 8 -14.24 -23.67 12.41
C THR A 8 -13.77 -23.77 10.97
N ALA A 9 -14.38 -24.64 10.19
CA ALA A 9 -14.09 -24.74 8.76
C ALA A 9 -14.60 -23.50 8.02
N LEU A 10 -13.70 -22.77 7.36
CA LEU A 10 -14.02 -21.60 6.56
C LEU A 10 -13.51 -21.79 5.15
N ASN A 11 -14.33 -21.45 4.17
CA ASN A 11 -13.87 -21.40 2.78
C ASN A 11 -13.07 -20.12 2.50
N PHE A 12 -13.38 -19.05 3.25
CA PHE A 12 -12.82 -17.73 3.03
C PHE A 12 -12.90 -16.88 4.32
N LEU A 13 -11.86 -16.12 4.62
CA LEU A 13 -11.86 -15.14 5.70
C LEU A 13 -11.20 -13.85 5.23
N ALA A 14 -11.98 -12.78 5.11
CA ALA A 14 -11.49 -11.45 4.81
C ALA A 14 -11.66 -10.53 6.01
N LEU A 15 -10.65 -9.74 6.31
CA LEU A 15 -10.65 -8.68 7.32
C LEU A 15 -10.11 -7.40 6.68
N LEU A 16 -10.57 -6.23 7.17
CA LEU A 16 -10.27 -4.97 6.49
C LEU A 16 -8.90 -4.40 6.84
N VAL A 17 -8.59 -4.17 8.11
CA VAL A 17 -7.44 -3.35 8.53
C VAL A 17 -6.26 -4.18 9.02
N ALA A 18 -6.53 -5.22 9.79
CA ALA A 18 -5.48 -5.95 10.51
C ALA A 18 -4.56 -6.81 9.63
N PRO A 19 -5.01 -7.49 8.54
CA PRO A 19 -4.14 -8.41 7.81
C PRO A 19 -2.89 -7.79 7.20
N PRO A 20 -2.90 -6.54 6.68
CA PRO A 20 -1.69 -5.93 6.15
C PRO A 20 -0.64 -5.56 7.21
N GLU A 21 -1.04 -5.43 8.48
CA GLU A 21 -0.11 -5.03 9.53
C GLU A 21 0.95 -6.12 9.78
N PRO A 22 2.24 -5.74 9.99
CA PRO A 22 3.32 -6.69 10.22
C PRO A 22 3.06 -7.64 11.38
N ASP A 23 2.50 -7.16 12.48
CA ASP A 23 2.21 -7.92 13.71
C ASP A 23 1.11 -8.98 13.53
N PHE A 24 0.40 -8.97 12.39
CA PHE A 24 -0.60 -10.00 12.11
C PHE A 24 0.03 -11.40 12.01
N ALA A 25 1.31 -11.49 11.66
CA ALA A 25 2.08 -12.73 11.67
C ALA A 25 2.14 -13.40 13.05
N ASP A 26 2.04 -12.64 14.15
CA ASP A 26 2.08 -13.14 15.52
C ASP A 26 0.88 -14.04 15.88
N LEU A 27 -0.16 -14.03 15.05
CA LEU A 27 -1.26 -14.98 15.14
C LEU A 27 -0.88 -16.40 14.76
N GLY A 28 0.30 -16.60 14.15
CA GLY A 28 0.78 -17.91 13.71
C GLY A 28 -0.19 -18.56 12.73
N ASP A 29 -0.49 -19.84 12.94
CA ASP A 29 -1.38 -20.62 12.06
C ASP A 29 -2.78 -20.00 11.88
N ALA A 30 -3.22 -19.18 12.83
CA ALA A 30 -4.52 -18.51 12.73
C ALA A 30 -4.53 -17.36 11.70
N ALA A 31 -3.36 -16.90 11.23
CA ALA A 31 -3.24 -15.93 10.14
C ALA A 31 -3.33 -16.60 8.76
N PHE A 32 -3.00 -17.89 8.66
CA PHE A 32 -2.92 -18.58 7.36
C PHE A 32 -4.22 -18.47 6.57
N GLY A 33 -4.10 -18.05 5.32
CA GLY A 33 -5.20 -17.91 4.38
C GLY A 33 -6.07 -16.66 4.59
N VAL A 34 -5.85 -15.88 5.64
CA VAL A 34 -6.59 -14.63 5.86
C VAL A 34 -6.20 -13.62 4.78
N ILE A 35 -7.20 -12.98 4.17
CA ILE A 35 -7.04 -12.00 3.12
C ILE A 35 -7.46 -10.61 3.63
N GLY A 36 -6.82 -9.57 3.13
CA GLY A 36 -7.20 -8.19 3.45
C GLY A 36 -6.71 -7.18 2.42
N PRO A 37 -7.40 -6.04 2.29
CA PRO A 37 -6.94 -4.95 1.46
C PRO A 37 -5.77 -4.23 2.13
N SER A 38 -4.81 -3.77 1.31
CA SER A 38 -3.72 -2.87 1.71
C SER A 38 -3.63 -1.71 0.74
N GLN A 39 -3.28 -0.54 1.25
CA GLN A 39 -3.06 0.63 0.39
C GLN A 39 -1.65 0.64 -0.20
N TRP A 40 -0.72 -0.04 0.45
CA TRP A 40 0.67 -0.15 0.02
C TRP A 40 1.30 -1.40 0.61
N GLU A 41 2.16 -2.04 -0.18
CA GLU A 41 3.03 -3.13 0.25
C GLU A 41 4.45 -2.88 -0.28
N PRO A 42 5.50 -3.25 0.48
CA PRO A 42 6.89 -3.09 0.02
C PRO A 42 7.18 -3.80 -1.31
N LEU A 43 6.41 -4.85 -1.62
CA LEU A 43 6.49 -5.62 -2.86
C LEU A 43 5.87 -4.89 -4.06
N ALA A 44 5.07 -3.84 -3.85
CA ALA A 44 4.53 -3.01 -4.91
C ALA A 44 5.68 -2.13 -5.46
N ALA A 45 6.34 -2.60 -6.51
CA ALA A 45 7.56 -2.02 -7.04
C ALA A 45 7.26 -0.82 -7.96
N TYR A 46 6.83 0.30 -7.37
CA TYR A 46 6.84 1.56 -8.08
C TYR A 46 8.26 2.12 -8.08
N THR A 47 8.76 2.46 -9.27
CA THR A 47 10.12 2.96 -9.48
C THR A 47 10.15 4.15 -10.45
N PRO A 48 11.23 4.93 -10.49
CA PRO A 48 11.41 5.96 -11.52
C PRO A 48 11.25 5.43 -12.95
N GLU A 49 11.71 4.18 -13.20
CA GLU A 49 11.60 3.53 -14.52
C GLU A 49 10.15 3.20 -14.85
N SER A 50 9.37 2.72 -13.87
CA SER A 50 7.93 2.48 -14.07
C SER A 50 7.15 3.77 -14.30
N ALA A 51 7.55 4.88 -13.67
CA ALA A 51 7.01 6.21 -13.94
C ALA A 51 7.29 6.66 -15.38
N GLN A 52 8.54 6.52 -15.83
CA GLN A 52 8.95 6.84 -17.19
C GLN A 52 8.16 6.00 -18.22
N ALA A 53 8.02 4.70 -17.97
CA ALA A 53 7.24 3.81 -18.85
C ALA A 53 5.76 4.19 -18.93
N ALA A 54 5.20 4.73 -17.83
CA ALA A 54 3.82 5.23 -17.78
C ALA A 54 3.65 6.67 -18.29
N GLY A 55 4.75 7.36 -18.66
CA GLY A 55 4.73 8.76 -19.06
C GLY A 55 4.39 9.73 -17.92
N LEU A 56 4.69 9.33 -16.68
CA LEU A 56 4.41 10.10 -15.47
C LEU A 56 5.71 10.68 -14.89
N PRO A 57 5.68 11.86 -14.25
CA PRO A 57 6.78 12.31 -13.41
C PRO A 57 6.92 11.40 -12.19
N TRP A 58 8.16 11.25 -11.69
CA TRP A 58 8.48 10.62 -10.42
C TRP A 58 8.77 11.68 -9.36
N PHE A 59 8.33 11.41 -8.10
CA PHE A 59 8.67 12.27 -6.97
C PHE A 59 8.90 11.46 -5.69
N GLY A 60 10.00 11.75 -5.01
CA GLY A 60 10.36 11.16 -3.72
C GLY A 60 11.31 9.97 -3.82
N PRO A 61 11.55 9.27 -2.70
CA PRO A 61 12.43 8.10 -2.63
C PRO A 61 11.79 6.89 -3.34
N ALA A 62 12.61 5.92 -3.69
CA ALA A 62 12.15 4.59 -4.07
C ALA A 62 11.63 3.81 -2.84
N SER A 63 10.87 2.72 -3.07
CA SER A 63 10.26 1.93 -2.00
C SER A 63 11.29 1.33 -1.04
N ASP A 64 12.38 0.80 -1.57
CA ASP A 64 13.48 0.23 -0.79
C ASP A 64 14.26 1.28 0.02
N GLU A 65 14.43 2.48 -0.52
CA GLU A 65 15.01 3.62 0.19
C GLU A 65 14.14 4.04 1.38
N PHE A 66 12.81 4.15 1.17
CA PHE A 66 11.87 4.44 2.24
C PHE A 66 11.89 3.37 3.33
N VAL A 67 11.80 2.08 2.96
CA VAL A 67 11.82 0.95 3.90
C VAL A 67 13.11 0.95 4.70
N SER A 68 14.26 1.10 4.03
CA SER A 68 15.57 1.11 4.69
C SER A 68 15.71 2.27 5.67
N ALA A 69 15.30 3.47 5.28
CA ALA A 69 15.33 4.64 6.14
C ALA A 69 14.40 4.51 7.36
N TYR A 70 13.19 3.97 7.15
CA TYR A 70 12.23 3.73 8.22
C TYR A 70 12.77 2.72 9.23
N LYS A 71 13.30 1.57 8.77
CA LYS A 71 13.91 0.55 9.64
C LYS A 71 15.10 1.10 10.42
N ALA A 72 15.93 1.93 9.80
CA ALA A 72 17.05 2.57 10.48
C ALA A 72 16.60 3.55 11.59
N ALA A 73 15.47 4.23 11.39
CA ALA A 73 14.95 5.21 12.35
C ALA A 73 14.17 4.58 13.51
N TYR A 74 13.39 3.52 13.23
CA TYR A 74 12.40 3.00 14.18
C TYR A 74 12.65 1.55 14.61
N ASN A 75 13.58 0.84 13.95
CA ASN A 75 13.91 -0.57 14.19
C ASN A 75 12.70 -1.52 14.05
N GLU A 76 11.81 -1.19 13.12
CA GLU A 76 10.60 -1.98 12.78
C GLU A 76 10.32 -1.93 11.28
N GLU A 77 9.50 -2.84 10.78
CA GLU A 77 9.01 -2.81 9.41
C GLU A 77 7.92 -1.72 9.27
N PRO A 78 7.95 -0.91 8.18
CA PRO A 78 6.88 0.03 7.95
C PRO A 78 5.56 -0.67 7.60
N SER A 79 4.47 -0.22 8.21
CA SER A 79 3.12 -0.58 7.78
C SER A 79 2.65 0.32 6.65
N TYR A 80 1.53 -0.04 6.00
CA TYR A 80 0.92 0.84 5.02
C TYR A 80 0.44 2.18 5.64
N HIS A 81 0.16 2.21 6.93
CA HIS A 81 -0.14 3.45 7.66
C HIS A 81 1.07 4.37 7.75
N SER A 82 2.24 3.83 8.09
CA SER A 82 3.50 4.58 8.13
C SER A 82 3.86 5.11 6.74
N ALA A 83 3.72 4.26 5.72
CA ALA A 83 3.96 4.64 4.33
C ALA A 83 2.99 5.74 3.87
N GLY A 84 1.69 5.63 4.21
CA GLY A 84 0.67 6.63 3.90
C GLY A 84 0.92 7.97 4.58
N GLY A 85 1.34 7.97 5.85
CA GLY A 85 1.71 9.18 6.57
C GLY A 85 2.90 9.90 5.92
N TYR A 86 3.94 9.15 5.55
CA TYR A 86 5.09 9.70 4.83
C TYR A 86 4.69 10.23 3.44
N ALA A 87 3.90 9.47 2.69
CA ALA A 87 3.40 9.87 1.37
C ALA A 87 2.57 11.16 1.43
N ALA A 88 1.74 11.35 2.46
CA ALA A 88 0.98 12.57 2.64
C ALA A 88 1.90 13.81 2.79
N GLY A 89 2.97 13.69 3.59
CA GLY A 89 3.99 14.74 3.71
C GLY A 89 4.71 15.02 2.39
N LEU A 90 5.06 13.96 1.67
CA LEU A 90 5.71 14.04 0.36
C LEU A 90 4.83 14.74 -0.68
N ILE A 91 3.53 14.44 -0.73
CA ILE A 91 2.55 15.05 -1.62
C ILE A 91 2.40 16.55 -1.31
N LEU A 92 2.31 16.90 -0.02
CA LEU A 92 2.25 18.31 0.38
C LEU A 92 3.53 19.06 -0.02
N GLN A 93 4.70 18.47 0.22
CA GLN A 93 5.97 19.05 -0.22
C GLN A 93 5.99 19.32 -1.73
N LYS A 94 5.56 18.33 -2.52
CA LYS A 94 5.46 18.49 -3.99
C LYS A 94 4.50 19.63 -4.37
N ALA A 95 3.33 19.68 -3.74
CA ALA A 95 2.35 20.73 -4.02
C ALA A 95 2.89 22.15 -3.71
N ILE A 96 3.65 22.30 -2.63
CA ILE A 96 4.31 23.58 -2.29
C ILE A 96 5.37 23.95 -3.33
N ILE A 97 6.17 22.97 -3.77
CA ILE A 97 7.18 23.17 -4.82
C ILE A 97 6.52 23.58 -6.14
N ASP A 98 5.48 22.86 -6.56
CA ASP A 98 4.77 23.13 -7.82
C ASP A 98 4.04 24.47 -7.79
N ALA A 99 3.50 24.86 -6.65
CA ALA A 99 2.84 26.16 -6.45
C ALA A 99 3.82 27.34 -6.31
N ASP A 100 5.09 27.07 -6.00
CA ASP A 100 6.08 28.08 -5.58
C ASP A 100 5.51 29.02 -4.50
N SER A 101 4.69 28.47 -3.58
CA SER A 101 3.91 29.23 -2.60
C SER A 101 3.49 28.36 -1.41
N THR A 102 3.30 29.02 -0.26
CA THR A 102 2.65 28.43 0.92
C THR A 102 1.20 28.90 1.10
N ASP A 103 0.66 29.66 0.13
CA ASP A 103 -0.75 30.05 0.12
C ASP A 103 -1.66 28.82 -0.07
N PRO A 104 -2.68 28.64 0.77
CA PRO A 104 -3.56 27.46 0.72
C PRO A 104 -4.28 27.28 -0.62
N GLU A 105 -4.70 28.35 -1.28
CA GLU A 105 -5.41 28.25 -2.56
C GLU A 105 -4.43 27.88 -3.69
N ALA A 106 -3.19 28.36 -3.66
CA ALA A 106 -2.17 27.97 -4.60
C ALA A 106 -1.77 26.49 -4.41
N ILE A 107 -1.60 26.04 -3.15
CA ILE A 107 -1.34 24.62 -2.84
C ILE A 107 -2.50 23.74 -3.31
N LYS A 108 -3.75 24.14 -3.05
CA LYS A 108 -4.92 23.42 -3.52
C LYS A 108 -4.93 23.28 -5.04
N ALA A 109 -4.66 24.35 -5.77
CA ALA A 109 -4.60 24.32 -7.23
C ALA A 109 -3.50 23.36 -7.74
N ALA A 110 -2.35 23.32 -7.06
CA ALA A 110 -1.27 22.38 -7.38
C ALA A 110 -1.67 20.93 -7.10
N LEU A 111 -2.41 20.65 -6.01
CA LEU A 111 -2.96 19.32 -5.73
C LEU A 111 -4.01 18.91 -6.77
N ASP A 112 -4.90 19.80 -7.17
CA ASP A 112 -5.91 19.55 -8.20
C ASP A 112 -5.28 19.20 -9.57
N ALA A 113 -4.12 19.77 -9.87
CA ALA A 113 -3.37 19.50 -11.10
C ALA A 113 -2.41 18.29 -11.01
N MET A 114 -2.24 17.70 -9.81
CA MET A 114 -1.23 16.68 -9.56
C MET A 114 -1.56 15.37 -10.30
N ASP A 115 -0.54 14.86 -11.02
CA ASP A 115 -0.55 13.52 -11.60
C ASP A 115 0.90 13.00 -11.60
N VAL A 116 1.28 12.27 -10.55
CA VAL A 116 2.66 11.89 -10.26
C VAL A 116 2.74 10.47 -9.73
N LEU A 117 3.80 9.73 -10.06
CA LEU A 117 4.09 8.44 -9.45
C LEU A 117 5.10 8.63 -8.30
N THR A 118 4.83 7.96 -7.19
CA THR A 118 5.67 7.90 -5.99
C THR A 118 5.88 6.45 -5.58
N PHE A 119 6.70 6.21 -4.58
CA PHE A 119 6.84 4.87 -3.98
C PHE A 119 5.52 4.30 -3.46
N TYR A 120 4.58 5.16 -3.11
CA TYR A 120 3.26 4.78 -2.58
C TYR A 120 2.26 4.43 -3.70
N GLY A 121 2.54 4.83 -4.93
CA GLY A 121 1.70 4.67 -6.09
C GLY A 121 1.45 6.00 -6.81
N ARG A 122 0.59 5.95 -7.82
CA ARG A 122 0.17 7.13 -8.56
C ARG A 122 -0.76 8.00 -7.73
N VAL A 123 -0.42 9.27 -7.63
CA VAL A 123 -1.23 10.29 -6.94
C VAL A 123 -1.90 11.16 -7.98
N LYS A 124 -3.22 11.13 -7.97
CA LYS A 124 -4.09 11.96 -8.81
C LYS A 124 -5.41 12.15 -8.10
N PHE A 125 -5.87 13.38 -8.04
CA PHE A 125 -7.12 13.73 -7.37
C PHE A 125 -8.25 14.00 -8.36
N GLU A 126 -9.45 13.57 -8.00
CA GLU A 126 -10.68 13.95 -8.70
C GLU A 126 -11.00 15.42 -8.43
N THR A 127 -11.41 16.14 -9.46
CA THR A 127 -11.71 17.58 -9.39
C THR A 127 -13.17 17.91 -9.64
N SER A 128 -14.01 16.89 -9.87
CA SER A 128 -15.46 17.10 -10.02
C SER A 128 -16.09 17.57 -8.69
N PRO A 129 -17.15 18.35 -8.71
CA PRO A 129 -17.82 18.82 -7.49
C PRO A 129 -18.30 17.68 -6.57
N GLU A 130 -18.66 16.54 -7.15
CA GLU A 130 -19.23 15.39 -6.45
C GLU A 130 -18.19 14.58 -5.67
N ALA A 131 -16.92 14.61 -6.11
CA ALA A 131 -15.87 13.79 -5.55
C ALA A 131 -14.51 14.52 -5.41
N HIS A 132 -14.54 15.84 -5.31
CA HIS A 132 -13.35 16.68 -5.24
C HIS A 132 -12.39 16.21 -4.13
N GLY A 133 -11.12 15.99 -4.50
CA GLY A 133 -10.08 15.55 -3.60
C GLY A 133 -10.01 14.03 -3.38
N LEU A 134 -10.92 13.24 -4.03
CA LEU A 134 -10.80 11.79 -3.99
C LEU A 134 -9.54 11.34 -4.74
N GLN A 135 -8.68 10.55 -4.09
CA GLN A 135 -7.53 9.93 -4.73
C GLN A 135 -7.99 8.84 -5.71
N ILE A 136 -7.66 9.02 -7.01
CA ILE A 136 -8.09 8.15 -8.11
C ILE A 136 -6.91 7.54 -8.89
N GLY A 137 -5.68 7.84 -8.47
CA GLY A 137 -4.47 7.47 -9.21
C GLY A 137 -4.12 5.99 -9.14
N HIS A 138 -4.46 5.30 -8.05
CA HIS A 138 -4.24 3.86 -7.88
C HIS A 138 -5.32 3.23 -7.00
N SER A 139 -5.46 1.92 -7.13
CA SER A 139 -6.36 1.09 -6.33
C SER A 139 -5.61 0.41 -5.18
N MET A 140 -6.35 -0.07 -4.19
CA MET A 140 -5.79 -0.93 -3.14
C MET A 140 -5.34 -2.26 -3.75
N VAL A 141 -4.36 -2.89 -3.12
CA VAL A 141 -3.98 -4.28 -3.38
C VAL A 141 -4.68 -5.20 -2.36
N TYR A 142 -4.80 -6.48 -2.67
CA TYR A 142 -5.23 -7.48 -1.70
C TYR A 142 -4.07 -8.40 -1.39
N ILE A 143 -3.80 -8.59 -0.11
CA ILE A 143 -2.81 -9.52 0.41
C ILE A 143 -3.49 -10.75 0.99
N GLN A 144 -2.78 -11.86 0.98
CA GLN A 144 -3.14 -13.08 1.69
C GLN A 144 -1.93 -13.63 2.43
N TRP A 145 -2.13 -14.04 3.67
CA TRP A 145 -1.11 -14.74 4.42
C TRP A 145 -1.01 -16.18 3.94
N GLN A 146 0.16 -16.52 3.42
CA GLN A 146 0.44 -17.85 2.87
C GLN A 146 1.68 -18.44 3.54
N ARG A 147 2.03 -19.68 3.18
CA ARG A 147 3.29 -20.27 3.61
C ARG A 147 4.29 -20.25 2.47
N ASP A 148 5.53 -19.90 2.80
CA ASP A 148 6.65 -20.08 1.88
C ASP A 148 7.08 -21.56 1.81
N GLU A 149 8.09 -21.84 1.00
CA GLU A 149 8.64 -23.20 0.82
C GLU A 149 9.23 -23.79 2.13
N ALA A 150 9.66 -22.96 3.06
CA ALA A 150 10.16 -23.35 4.38
C ALA A 150 9.04 -23.53 5.42
N GLY A 151 7.78 -23.23 5.05
CA GLY A 151 6.63 -23.29 5.95
C GLY A 151 6.40 -22.04 6.79
N GLY A 152 7.20 -20.99 6.61
CA GLY A 152 7.05 -19.70 7.26
C GLY A 152 5.83 -18.92 6.75
N LEU A 153 5.20 -18.11 7.60
CA LEU A 153 4.12 -17.21 7.19
C LEU A 153 4.69 -15.99 6.47
N VAL A 154 4.17 -15.73 5.28
CA VAL A 154 4.54 -14.59 4.45
C VAL A 154 3.30 -13.90 3.89
N LYS A 155 3.33 -12.59 3.75
CA LYS A 155 2.33 -11.84 3.00
C LYS A 155 2.60 -12.01 1.51
N GLN A 156 1.56 -12.34 0.76
CA GLN A 156 1.59 -12.37 -0.70
C GLN A 156 0.55 -11.40 -1.24
N VAL A 157 0.89 -10.65 -2.27
CA VAL A 157 -0.08 -9.88 -3.04
C VAL A 157 -0.81 -10.87 -3.96
N VAL A 158 -2.13 -10.92 -3.86
CA VAL A 158 -2.96 -11.86 -4.64
C VAL A 158 -3.88 -11.15 -5.62
N TRP A 159 -3.97 -9.82 -5.57
CA TRP A 159 -4.72 -9.01 -6.51
C TRP A 159 -4.19 -7.55 -6.47
N PRO A 160 -4.15 -6.82 -7.59
CA PRO A 160 -4.56 -7.23 -8.95
C PRO A 160 -3.61 -8.28 -9.55
N GLU A 161 -4.08 -9.00 -10.57
CA GLU A 161 -3.33 -10.11 -11.21
C GLU A 161 -1.95 -9.64 -11.74
N GLU A 162 -1.90 -8.42 -12.30
CA GLU A 162 -0.68 -7.85 -12.89
C GLU A 162 0.42 -7.58 -11.85
N GLY A 163 0.02 -7.39 -10.57
CA GLY A 163 0.92 -7.14 -9.45
C GLY A 163 0.99 -8.30 -8.45
N ALA A 164 0.32 -9.41 -8.72
CA ALA A 164 0.26 -10.53 -7.80
C ALA A 164 1.60 -11.25 -7.70
N THR A 165 2.00 -11.56 -6.46
CA THR A 165 3.20 -12.35 -6.14
C THR A 165 2.89 -13.82 -5.94
N ALA A 166 1.60 -14.17 -5.76
CA ALA A 166 1.10 -15.53 -5.65
C ALA A 166 -0.37 -15.63 -6.05
N GLN A 167 -0.81 -16.85 -6.35
CA GLN A 167 -2.23 -17.17 -6.50
C GLN A 167 -2.93 -17.18 -5.14
N SER A 168 -4.19 -16.73 -5.10
CA SER A 168 -4.98 -16.82 -3.87
C SER A 168 -5.29 -18.28 -3.52
N ILE A 169 -5.19 -18.63 -2.25
CA ILE A 169 -5.62 -19.94 -1.74
C ILE A 169 -7.12 -19.89 -1.50
N TYR A 170 -7.85 -20.70 -2.24
CA TYR A 170 -9.29 -20.86 -2.12
C TYR A 170 -9.73 -22.25 -2.58
N PRO A 171 -10.57 -22.95 -1.83
CA PRO A 171 -11.04 -22.64 -0.48
C PRO A 171 -9.96 -22.86 0.59
N LEU A 172 -10.09 -22.15 1.72
CA LEU A 172 -9.37 -22.46 2.95
C LEU A 172 -10.00 -23.72 3.56
N ARG A 173 -9.23 -24.77 3.75
CA ARG A 173 -9.70 -26.00 4.40
C ARG A 173 -8.66 -26.53 5.34
#